data_c3a405b45c3e33c302e280c013805e61
#
_entry.id   c3a405b45c3e33c302e280c013805e61
#
_cell.length_a   1.000
_cell.length_b   1.000
_cell.length_c   1.000
_cell.angle_alpha   90.00
_cell.angle_beta   90.00
_cell.angle_gamma   90.00
#
_symmetry.space_group_name_H-M   'P 1'
#
loop_
_entity.id
_entity.type
_entity.pdbx_description
1 polymer ?
#
loop_
_entity_poly.entity_id
_entity_poly.type
_entity_poly.pdbx_seq_one_letter_code
_entity_poly.pdbx_strand_id
1 'polypeptide(L)'
;MAEQRVTLTQLIGQLRQRAAYLHERNLVLVALPMETAHRDAPELAQALGAEYLDFDCELLAQMEADDWEDHVSLERHGTLSVGQNLAHGWLRESVARRINRDRPLVVGNVNLAVRYGIDVAGALYDASSEGLCVIAAGGRVQGQALLIHGVFRQTGAASPVYEVVPPPNSTPPAPPTTVQERFL
;
A
#
# COMPACT_ATOMS: atom_id res chain seq x y z
N MET A 1 -14.57 -2.82 14.22
CA MET A 1 -15.17 -2.19 13.01
C MET A 1 -15.40 -3.29 11.99
N ALA A 2 -16.49 -3.25 11.24
CA ALA A 2 -16.79 -4.26 10.23
C ALA A 2 -15.93 -4.03 8.98
N GLU A 3 -15.56 -5.11 8.32
CA GLU A 3 -14.96 -5.14 6.99
C GLU A 3 -15.88 -4.39 6.01
N GLN A 4 -15.34 -3.38 5.31
CA GLN A 4 -16.13 -2.56 4.39
C GLN A 4 -15.74 -2.90 2.94
N ARG A 5 -16.67 -3.53 2.22
CA ARG A 5 -16.54 -3.75 0.78
C ARG A 5 -17.16 -2.59 0.03
N VAL A 6 -16.37 -1.94 -0.80
CA VAL A 6 -16.76 -0.72 -1.52
C VAL A 6 -16.24 -0.75 -2.95
N THR A 7 -16.90 -0.03 -3.85
CA THR A 7 -16.31 0.25 -5.18
C THR A 7 -15.24 1.34 -5.06
N LEU A 8 -14.34 1.43 -6.03
CA LEU A 8 -13.29 2.47 -6.03
C LEU A 8 -13.90 3.88 -5.94
N THR A 9 -14.99 4.14 -6.66
CA THR A 9 -15.70 5.42 -6.62
C THR A 9 -16.26 5.75 -5.22
N GLN A 10 -16.85 4.77 -4.55
CA GLN A 10 -17.36 4.94 -3.19
C GLN A 10 -16.22 5.19 -2.20
N LEU A 11 -15.11 4.46 -2.34
CA LEU A 11 -13.92 4.65 -1.52
C LEU A 11 -13.38 6.08 -1.65
N ILE A 12 -13.22 6.58 -2.89
CA ILE A 12 -12.76 7.95 -3.14
C ILE A 12 -13.64 8.97 -2.40
N GLY A 13 -14.96 8.81 -2.47
CA GLY A 13 -15.90 9.69 -1.76
C GLY A 13 -15.68 9.67 -0.24
N GLN A 14 -15.53 8.49 0.35
CA GLN A 14 -15.29 8.32 1.79
C GLN A 14 -13.93 8.89 2.23
N LEU A 15 -12.89 8.67 1.43
CA LEU A 15 -11.55 9.19 1.74
C LEU A 15 -11.48 10.72 1.63
N ARG A 16 -12.17 11.33 0.65
CA ARG A 16 -12.29 12.79 0.57
C ARG A 16 -13.00 13.36 1.79
N GLN A 17 -14.09 12.74 2.22
CA GLN A 17 -14.77 13.14 3.43
C GLN A 17 -13.85 13.00 4.65
N ARG A 18 -13.12 11.88 4.76
CA ARG A 18 -12.18 11.65 5.86
C ARG A 18 -11.04 12.67 5.87
N ALA A 19 -10.48 13.03 4.72
CA ALA A 19 -9.43 14.05 4.61
C ALA A 19 -9.88 15.44 5.08
N ALA A 20 -11.18 15.76 4.93
CA ALA A 20 -11.75 17.04 5.36
C ALA A 20 -11.94 17.15 6.88
N TYR A 21 -11.92 16.03 7.62
CA TYR A 21 -12.10 16.02 9.06
C TYR A 21 -10.79 15.66 9.78
N LEU A 22 -10.59 16.32 10.93
CA LEU A 22 -9.47 16.00 11.82
C LEU A 22 -9.80 14.73 12.62
N HIS A 23 -8.98 13.71 12.44
CA HIS A 23 -8.98 12.52 13.26
C HIS A 23 -7.65 12.44 14.03
N GLU A 24 -7.62 11.76 15.16
CA GLU A 24 -6.37 11.53 15.90
C GLU A 24 -5.33 10.79 15.06
N ARG A 25 -5.82 9.88 14.21
CA ARG A 25 -5.00 9.12 13.26
C ARG A 25 -5.79 8.94 11.95
N ASN A 26 -5.15 9.27 10.86
CA ASN A 26 -5.74 9.22 9.52
C ASN A 26 -5.05 8.18 8.63
N LEU A 27 -4.62 7.07 9.19
CA LEU A 27 -4.16 5.92 8.43
C LEU A 27 -5.35 5.09 7.95
N VAL A 28 -5.34 4.71 6.67
CA VAL A 28 -6.35 3.86 6.04
C VAL A 28 -5.66 2.75 5.25
N LEU A 29 -6.13 1.52 5.40
CA LEU A 29 -5.65 0.37 4.65
C LEU A 29 -6.67 0.01 3.57
N VAL A 30 -6.20 -0.22 2.34
CA VAL A 30 -7.03 -0.52 1.17
C VAL A 30 -6.51 -1.76 0.46
N ALA A 31 -7.34 -2.80 0.44
CA ALA A 31 -7.13 -3.96 -0.41
C ALA A 31 -7.69 -3.67 -1.80
N LEU A 32 -6.84 -3.68 -2.80
CA LEU A 32 -7.19 -3.57 -4.22
C LEU A 32 -7.19 -4.96 -4.86
N PRO A 33 -7.97 -5.18 -5.93
CA PRO A 33 -7.84 -6.40 -6.72
C PRO A 33 -6.41 -6.55 -7.24
N MET A 34 -5.83 -7.74 -7.09
CA MET A 34 -4.42 -8.00 -7.42
C MET A 34 -4.07 -7.60 -8.87
N GLU A 35 -4.99 -7.87 -9.79
CA GLU A 35 -4.79 -7.67 -11.23
C GLU A 35 -4.74 -6.19 -11.62
N THR A 36 -5.33 -5.32 -10.82
CA THR A 36 -5.48 -3.90 -11.14
C THR A 36 -4.79 -2.96 -10.15
N ALA A 37 -4.24 -3.49 -9.06
CA ALA A 37 -3.66 -2.71 -7.97
C ALA A 37 -2.61 -1.69 -8.44
N HIS A 38 -1.76 -2.07 -9.40
CA HIS A 38 -0.70 -1.21 -9.97
C HIS A 38 -1.26 0.01 -10.73
N ARG A 39 -2.50 -0.07 -11.22
CA ARG A 39 -3.22 1.02 -11.89
C ARG A 39 -4.12 1.75 -10.92
N ASP A 40 -4.85 1.02 -10.08
CA ASP A 40 -5.90 1.58 -9.24
C ASP A 40 -5.31 2.40 -8.07
N ALA A 41 -4.10 2.07 -7.58
CA ALA A 41 -3.46 2.85 -6.51
C ALA A 41 -3.02 4.27 -6.96
N PRO A 42 -2.33 4.46 -8.10
CA PRO A 42 -2.06 5.81 -8.60
C PRO A 42 -3.33 6.55 -9.05
N GLU A 43 -4.36 5.85 -9.58
CA GLU A 43 -5.65 6.44 -9.90
C GLU A 43 -6.35 6.98 -8.64
N LEU A 44 -6.31 6.22 -7.55
CA LEU A 44 -6.81 6.65 -6.24
C LEU A 44 -6.09 7.92 -5.77
N ALA A 45 -4.76 7.96 -5.87
CA ALA A 45 -3.97 9.13 -5.49
C ALA A 45 -4.36 10.37 -6.33
N GLN A 46 -4.44 10.22 -7.64
CA GLN A 46 -4.86 11.28 -8.54
C GLN A 46 -6.26 11.80 -8.19
N ALA A 47 -7.21 10.91 -7.95
CA ALA A 47 -8.58 11.28 -7.60
C ALA A 47 -8.68 12.02 -6.26
N LEU A 48 -7.78 11.75 -5.32
CA LEU A 48 -7.71 12.43 -4.02
C LEU A 48 -6.91 13.75 -4.07
N GLY A 49 -6.23 14.05 -5.16
CA GLY A 49 -5.21 15.11 -5.20
C GLY A 49 -4.02 14.81 -4.27
N ALA A 50 -3.78 13.54 -4.02
CA ALA A 50 -2.75 13.05 -3.12
C ALA A 50 -1.40 12.90 -3.83
N GLU A 51 -0.34 12.88 -3.04
CA GLU A 51 0.95 12.40 -3.49
C GLU A 51 0.91 10.87 -3.59
N TYR A 52 1.42 10.32 -4.69
CA TYR A 52 1.61 8.88 -4.85
C TYR A 52 3.05 8.50 -4.58
N LEU A 53 3.24 7.53 -3.70
CA LEU A 53 4.53 6.92 -3.40
C LEU A 53 4.50 5.48 -3.91
N ASP A 54 5.29 5.19 -4.93
CA ASP A 54 5.61 3.83 -5.32
C ASP A 54 6.68 3.30 -4.36
N PHE A 55 6.23 2.51 -3.37
CA PHE A 55 7.09 2.07 -2.28
C PHE A 55 8.28 1.25 -2.78
N ASP A 56 8.06 0.31 -3.70
CA ASP A 56 9.12 -0.56 -4.20
C ASP A 56 10.17 0.24 -4.97
N CYS A 57 9.74 1.16 -5.85
CA CYS A 57 10.66 2.00 -6.61
C CYS A 57 11.47 2.95 -5.71
N GLU A 58 10.81 3.62 -4.76
CA GLU A 58 11.50 4.56 -3.88
C GLU A 58 12.41 3.86 -2.87
N LEU A 59 11.99 2.70 -2.35
CA LEU A 59 12.85 1.89 -1.47
C LEU A 59 14.13 1.44 -2.20
N LEU A 60 14.01 0.95 -3.45
CA LEU A 60 15.18 0.57 -4.24
C LEU A 60 16.12 1.76 -4.49
N ALA A 61 15.56 2.92 -4.85
CA ALA A 61 16.35 4.14 -5.03
C ALA A 61 17.07 4.57 -3.74
N GLN A 62 16.41 4.43 -2.58
CA GLN A 62 17.01 4.71 -1.28
C GLN A 62 18.12 3.70 -0.94
N MET A 63 17.91 2.42 -1.25
CA MET A 63 18.92 1.38 -1.06
C MET A 63 20.19 1.66 -1.89
N GLU A 64 20.02 2.09 -3.14
CA GLU A 64 21.14 2.48 -4.01
C GLU A 64 21.87 3.72 -3.48
N ALA A 65 21.12 4.74 -3.04
CA ALA A 65 21.68 6.00 -2.57
C ALA A 65 22.50 5.88 -1.27
N ASP A 66 22.13 4.97 -0.39
CA ASP A 66 22.71 4.78 0.94
C ASP A 66 23.68 3.58 1.01
N ASP A 67 24.09 3.02 -0.14
CA ASP A 67 24.99 1.84 -0.22
C ASP A 67 24.53 0.66 0.65
N TRP A 68 23.19 0.42 0.72
CA TRP A 68 22.64 -0.67 1.55
C TRP A 68 23.13 -2.05 1.12
N GLU A 69 23.70 -2.19 -0.08
CA GLU A 69 24.23 -3.47 -0.56
C GLU A 69 25.28 -4.03 0.39
N ASP A 70 26.13 -3.19 0.96
CA ASP A 70 27.11 -3.61 1.95
C ASP A 70 26.46 -4.10 3.25
N HIS A 71 25.34 -3.49 3.64
CA HIS A 71 24.57 -3.89 4.84
C HIS A 71 23.69 -5.11 4.57
N VAL A 72 23.07 -5.23 3.39
CA VAL A 72 22.24 -6.38 3.00
C VAL A 72 23.10 -7.61 2.72
N SER A 73 24.37 -7.46 2.28
CA SER A 73 25.29 -8.58 2.09
C SER A 73 25.59 -9.31 3.41
N LEU A 74 25.52 -8.63 4.56
CA LEU A 74 25.62 -9.22 5.89
C LEU A 74 24.39 -10.09 6.23
N GLU A 75 23.25 -9.88 5.58
CA GLU A 75 22.03 -10.65 5.80
C GLU A 75 22.08 -12.07 5.22
N ARG A 76 23.05 -12.39 4.37
CA ARG A 76 23.29 -13.76 3.87
C ARG A 76 23.49 -14.79 4.99
N HIS A 77 23.69 -14.33 6.22
CA HIS A 77 23.88 -15.15 7.40
C HIS A 77 22.66 -15.24 8.35
N GLY A 78 21.45 -14.87 7.89
CA GLY A 78 20.24 -15.32 8.56
C GLY A 78 19.38 -14.29 9.28
N THR A 79 19.63 -12.98 9.15
CA THR A 79 18.76 -11.96 9.76
C THR A 79 18.39 -10.85 8.77
N LEU A 80 17.13 -10.83 8.32
CA LEU A 80 16.54 -9.71 7.55
C LEU A 80 16.47 -8.39 8.37
N SER A 81 17.00 -8.37 9.59
CA SER A 81 16.79 -7.29 10.55
C SER A 81 17.46 -5.98 10.17
N VAL A 82 18.61 -6.02 9.44
CA VAL A 82 19.32 -4.79 9.05
C VAL A 82 18.51 -4.03 8.01
N GLY A 83 18.10 -4.68 6.91
CA GLY A 83 17.27 -4.05 5.89
C GLY A 83 15.91 -3.59 6.41
N GLN A 84 15.28 -4.34 7.32
CA GLN A 84 14.06 -3.90 8.00
C GLN A 84 14.28 -2.62 8.82
N ASN A 85 15.35 -2.53 9.59
CA ASN A 85 15.65 -1.35 10.41
C ASN A 85 15.95 -0.12 9.55
N LEU A 86 16.72 -0.28 8.47
CA LEU A 86 17.01 0.79 7.52
C LEU A 86 15.74 1.29 6.85
N ALA A 87 14.88 0.37 6.36
CA ALA A 87 13.61 0.72 5.75
C ALA A 87 12.65 1.41 6.73
N HIS A 88 12.58 0.95 7.98
CA HIS A 88 11.79 1.61 9.03
C HIS A 88 12.34 3.00 9.37
N GLY A 89 13.66 3.18 9.41
CA GLY A 89 14.31 4.48 9.58
C GLY A 89 13.92 5.44 8.46
N TRP A 90 14.08 5.02 7.20
CA TRP A 90 13.68 5.80 6.02
C TRP A 90 12.19 6.15 6.03
N LEU A 91 11.30 5.19 6.34
CA LEU A 91 9.85 5.45 6.44
C LEU A 91 9.54 6.53 7.47
N ARG A 92 10.12 6.47 8.66
CA ARG A 92 9.86 7.42 9.76
C ARG A 92 10.50 8.78 9.53
N GLU A 93 11.68 8.84 8.95
CA GLU A 93 12.44 10.08 8.81
C GLU A 93 12.14 10.82 7.51
N SER A 94 11.89 10.09 6.41
CA SER A 94 11.70 10.68 5.09
C SER A 94 10.26 10.63 4.63
N VAL A 95 9.65 9.43 4.61
CA VAL A 95 8.28 9.26 4.09
C VAL A 95 7.24 9.87 5.02
N ALA A 96 7.39 9.70 6.34
CA ALA A 96 6.46 10.25 7.32
C ALA A 96 6.31 11.79 7.23
N ARG A 97 7.38 12.51 6.86
CA ARG A 97 7.35 13.97 6.68
C ARG A 97 6.54 14.43 5.47
N ARG A 98 6.23 13.53 4.54
CA ARG A 98 5.39 13.82 3.36
C ARG A 98 3.90 13.82 3.72
N ILE A 99 3.53 13.21 4.85
CA ILE A 99 2.14 13.18 5.32
C ILE A 99 1.81 14.55 5.91
N ASN A 100 0.89 15.26 5.29
CA ASN A 100 0.42 16.55 5.76
C ASN A 100 -1.07 16.76 5.38
N ARG A 101 -1.69 17.80 5.96
CA ARG A 101 -3.13 18.07 5.79
C ARG A 101 -3.50 18.50 4.39
N ASP A 102 -2.62 19.26 3.75
CA ASP A 102 -2.91 19.88 2.47
C ASP A 102 -2.73 18.88 1.32
N ARG A 103 -1.91 17.87 1.54
CA ARG A 103 -1.58 16.87 0.53
C ARG A 103 -1.56 15.47 1.14
N PRO A 104 -2.65 14.70 0.99
CA PRO A 104 -2.67 13.30 1.41
C PRO A 104 -1.56 12.47 0.75
N LEU A 105 -1.14 11.40 1.40
CA LEU A 105 -0.18 10.44 0.86
C LEU A 105 -0.87 9.11 0.55
N VAL A 106 -0.70 8.60 -0.65
CA VAL A 106 -1.08 7.24 -1.04
C VAL A 106 0.18 6.42 -1.29
N VAL A 107 0.39 5.39 -0.50
CA VAL A 107 1.50 4.44 -0.64
C VAL A 107 0.99 3.21 -1.38
N GLY A 108 1.57 2.88 -2.52
CA GLY A 108 1.24 1.70 -3.30
C GLY A 108 2.47 0.85 -3.61
N ASN A 109 2.26 -0.25 -4.34
CA ASN A 109 3.33 -1.15 -4.81
C ASN A 109 4.27 -1.61 -3.69
N VAL A 110 3.71 -2.24 -2.63
CA VAL A 110 4.42 -2.61 -1.41
C VAL A 110 4.94 -4.07 -1.42
N ASN A 111 5.35 -4.60 -2.58
CA ASN A 111 5.79 -6.00 -2.69
C ASN A 111 7.13 -6.25 -1.97
N LEU A 112 8.03 -5.29 -1.99
CA LEU A 112 9.27 -5.37 -1.23
C LEU A 112 9.03 -5.35 0.28
N ALA A 113 7.98 -4.66 0.74
CA ALA A 113 7.60 -4.72 2.14
C ALA A 113 7.23 -6.16 2.56
N VAL A 114 6.54 -6.90 1.68
CA VAL A 114 6.25 -8.33 1.90
C VAL A 114 7.53 -9.14 1.97
N ARG A 115 8.42 -8.95 0.99
CA ARG A 115 9.67 -9.69 0.89
C ARG A 115 10.59 -9.51 2.10
N TYR A 116 10.69 -8.28 2.61
CA TYR A 116 11.55 -7.94 3.73
C TYR A 116 10.84 -7.91 5.07
N GLY A 117 9.54 -8.18 5.13
CA GLY A 117 8.76 -8.16 6.36
C GLY A 117 8.64 -6.75 6.98
N ILE A 118 8.56 -5.70 6.16
CA ILE A 118 8.51 -4.30 6.61
C ILE A 118 7.08 -3.93 6.99
N ASP A 119 6.85 -3.53 8.23
CA ASP A 119 5.55 -3.00 8.68
C ASP A 119 5.43 -1.51 8.31
N VAL A 120 4.97 -1.28 7.07
CA VAL A 120 4.74 0.07 6.54
C VAL A 120 3.65 0.80 7.33
N ALA A 121 2.58 0.09 7.70
CA ALA A 121 1.46 0.66 8.43
C ALA A 121 1.89 1.12 9.83
N GLY A 122 2.60 0.28 10.58
CA GLY A 122 3.13 0.65 11.88
C GLY A 122 4.14 1.78 11.82
N ALA A 123 5.00 1.80 10.79
CA ALA A 123 5.99 2.87 10.64
C ALA A 123 5.37 4.25 10.35
N LEU A 124 4.24 4.30 9.64
CA LEU A 124 3.56 5.56 9.26
C LEU A 124 2.39 5.93 10.19
N TYR A 125 2.04 5.06 11.15
CA TYR A 125 0.86 5.26 11.99
C TYR A 125 0.89 6.57 12.77
N ASP A 126 2.01 6.88 13.42
CA ASP A 126 2.12 8.11 14.22
C ASP A 126 2.06 9.37 13.38
N ALA A 127 2.72 9.36 12.21
CA ALA A 127 2.71 10.48 11.28
C ALA A 127 1.33 10.75 10.67
N SER A 128 0.43 9.77 10.68
CA SER A 128 -0.94 9.93 10.17
C SER A 128 -1.82 10.88 11.00
N SER A 129 -1.31 11.41 12.12
CA SER A 129 -1.92 12.54 12.84
C SER A 129 -1.82 13.85 12.06
N GLU A 130 -0.83 13.98 11.21
CA GLU A 130 -0.56 15.19 10.44
C GLU A 130 -1.39 15.28 9.15
N GLY A 131 -1.93 14.17 8.67
CA GLY A 131 -2.73 14.13 7.45
C GLY A 131 -3.21 12.72 7.08
N LEU A 132 -3.97 12.63 6.00
CA LEU A 132 -4.44 11.34 5.48
C LEU A 132 -3.29 10.57 4.83
N CYS A 133 -3.06 9.35 5.34
CA CYS A 133 -2.16 8.37 4.75
C CYS A 133 -2.97 7.13 4.35
N VAL A 134 -2.87 6.71 3.11
CA VAL A 134 -3.55 5.52 2.57
C VAL A 134 -2.50 4.52 2.12
N ILE A 135 -2.56 3.30 2.63
CA ILE A 135 -1.76 2.18 2.11
C ILE A 135 -2.68 1.35 1.22
N ALA A 136 -2.44 1.39 -0.09
CA ALA A 136 -3.25 0.74 -1.11
C ALA A 136 -2.44 -0.36 -1.80
N ALA A 137 -2.77 -1.62 -1.56
CA ALA A 137 -2.03 -2.75 -2.10
C ALA A 137 -2.95 -3.84 -2.65
N GLY A 138 -2.43 -4.60 -3.60
CA GLY A 138 -3.07 -5.81 -4.09
C GLY A 138 -3.20 -6.85 -2.98
N GLY A 139 -4.44 -7.27 -2.69
CA GLY A 139 -4.66 -8.19 -1.59
C GLY A 139 -6.12 -8.35 -1.21
N ARG A 140 -6.35 -8.75 0.02
CA ARG A 140 -7.69 -8.90 0.60
C ARG A 140 -7.73 -8.45 2.06
N VAL A 141 -8.91 -8.17 2.55
CA VAL A 141 -9.12 -7.86 3.97
C VAL A 141 -9.35 -9.14 4.76
N GLN A 142 -8.73 -9.22 5.93
CA GLN A 142 -9.03 -10.26 6.93
C GLN A 142 -9.15 -9.60 8.32
N GLY A 143 -10.36 -9.42 8.77
CA GLY A 143 -10.64 -8.69 10.01
C GLY A 143 -10.25 -7.21 9.90
N GLN A 144 -9.28 -6.79 10.69
CA GLN A 144 -8.74 -5.41 10.67
C GLN A 144 -7.34 -5.35 10.04
N ALA A 145 -7.02 -6.27 9.15
CA ALA A 145 -5.73 -6.32 8.50
C ALA A 145 -5.87 -6.39 6.98
N LEU A 146 -4.93 -5.76 6.30
CA LEU A 146 -4.67 -5.94 4.89
C LEU A 146 -3.71 -7.12 4.72
N LEU A 147 -4.14 -8.17 4.02
CA LEU A 147 -3.30 -9.29 3.63
C LEU A 147 -2.79 -9.10 2.22
N ILE A 148 -1.49 -8.94 2.08
CA ILE A 148 -0.81 -8.81 0.80
C ILE A 148 -0.25 -10.18 0.42
N HIS A 149 -0.47 -10.61 -0.83
CA HIS A 149 -0.12 -11.95 -1.31
C HIS A 149 -0.66 -13.11 -0.45
N GLY A 150 -1.71 -12.86 0.34
CA GLY A 150 -2.34 -13.86 1.19
C GLY A 150 -1.56 -14.29 2.43
N VAL A 151 -0.37 -13.76 2.66
CA VAL A 151 0.53 -14.18 3.75
C VAL A 151 1.04 -13.01 4.60
N PHE A 152 1.30 -11.86 4.02
CA PHE A 152 1.86 -10.73 4.74
C PHE A 152 0.76 -9.81 5.27
N ARG A 153 0.80 -9.54 6.58
CA ARG A 153 -0.24 -8.80 7.28
C ARG A 153 0.22 -7.40 7.65
N GLN A 154 -0.49 -6.40 7.14
CA GLN A 154 -0.37 -5.01 7.57
C GLN A 154 -1.52 -4.68 8.52
N THR A 155 -1.21 -4.18 9.71
CA THR A 155 -2.21 -3.78 10.70
C THR A 155 -1.96 -2.35 11.14
N GLY A 156 -2.89 -1.46 10.85
CA GLY A 156 -2.92 -0.15 11.51
C GLY A 156 -3.83 -0.23 12.75
N ALA A 157 -3.31 -0.01 13.95
CA ALA A 157 -4.11 -0.06 15.16
C ALA A 157 -5.36 0.85 15.02
N ALA A 158 -6.56 0.28 15.09
CA ALA A 158 -7.85 0.99 14.93
C ALA A 158 -8.05 1.74 13.59
N SER A 159 -7.20 1.51 12.59
CA SER A 159 -7.36 2.11 11.25
C SER A 159 -8.51 1.46 10.49
N PRO A 160 -9.29 2.23 9.70
CA PRO A 160 -10.26 1.66 8.79
C PRO A 160 -9.58 0.79 7.73
N VAL A 161 -10.22 -0.33 7.40
CA VAL A 161 -9.76 -1.24 6.35
C VAL A 161 -10.86 -1.41 5.32
N TYR A 162 -10.55 -1.17 4.06
CA TYR A 162 -11.49 -1.28 2.94
C TYR A 162 -11.03 -2.35 1.97
N GLU A 163 -11.99 -3.10 1.44
CA GLU A 163 -11.78 -4.01 0.31
C GLU A 163 -12.50 -3.43 -0.91
N VAL A 164 -11.73 -3.12 -1.95
CA VAL A 164 -12.28 -2.63 -3.23
C VAL A 164 -12.76 -3.82 -4.03
N VAL A 165 -14.04 -3.79 -4.38
CA VAL A 165 -14.66 -4.79 -5.23
C VAL A 165 -15.04 -4.17 -6.57
N PRO A 166 -14.95 -4.93 -7.68
CA PRO A 166 -15.40 -4.44 -8.98
C PRO A 166 -16.89 -4.08 -8.93
N PRO A 167 -17.33 -3.09 -9.72
CA PRO A 167 -18.75 -2.73 -9.79
C PRO A 167 -19.59 -3.95 -10.24
N PRO A 168 -20.81 -4.10 -9.76
CA PRO A 168 -21.65 -5.29 -9.93
C PRO A 168 -21.96 -5.67 -11.40
N ASN A 169 -21.66 -4.79 -12.35
CA ASN A 169 -21.89 -5.00 -13.80
C ASN A 169 -20.59 -5.12 -14.61
N SER A 170 -19.43 -5.24 -14.01
CA SER A 170 -18.20 -5.49 -14.76
C SER A 170 -18.18 -6.96 -15.21
N THR A 171 -18.42 -7.18 -16.49
CA THR A 171 -18.18 -8.49 -17.12
C THR A 171 -16.70 -8.84 -16.94
N PRO A 172 -16.36 -10.01 -16.40
CA PRO A 172 -14.96 -10.41 -16.30
C PRO A 172 -14.32 -10.37 -17.70
N PRO A 173 -13.07 -9.94 -17.83
CA PRO A 173 -12.38 -9.97 -19.11
C PRO A 173 -12.45 -11.39 -19.67
N ALA A 174 -12.80 -11.52 -20.96
CA ALA A 174 -12.84 -12.81 -21.63
C ALA A 174 -11.49 -13.51 -21.44
N PRO A 175 -11.48 -14.82 -21.13
CA PRO A 175 -10.22 -15.55 -21.01
C PRO A 175 -9.43 -15.39 -22.31
N PRO A 176 -8.10 -15.30 -22.25
CA PRO A 176 -7.29 -15.17 -23.45
C PRO A 176 -7.59 -16.34 -24.39
N THR A 177 -7.97 -16.00 -25.62
CA THR A 177 -8.23 -17.00 -26.66
C THR A 177 -6.93 -17.76 -26.89
N THR A 178 -6.86 -18.99 -26.42
CA THR A 178 -5.74 -19.88 -26.71
C THR A 178 -5.72 -20.13 -28.21
N VAL A 179 -4.83 -19.45 -28.89
CA VAL A 179 -4.52 -19.78 -30.30
C VAL A 179 -3.84 -21.14 -30.25
N GLN A 180 -4.62 -22.17 -30.53
CA GLN A 180 -4.04 -23.47 -30.85
C GLN A 180 -3.32 -23.34 -32.20
N GLU A 181 -2.02 -23.10 -32.16
CA GLU A 181 -1.17 -23.34 -33.32
C GLU A 181 -1.25 -24.84 -33.63
N ARG A 182 -2.03 -25.17 -34.67
CA ARG A 182 -1.95 -26.47 -35.32
C ARG A 182 -0.63 -26.53 -36.08
N PHE A 183 0.37 -27.18 -35.47
CA PHE A 183 1.47 -27.71 -36.23
C PHE A 183 0.97 -28.87 -37.08
N LEU A 184 0.97 -28.66 -38.39
CA LEU A 184 0.95 -29.69 -39.43
C LEU A 184 2.39 -29.96 -39.85
#